data_d2547d09898519bb6bc5fcd277a2a44b
#
_entry.id   d2547d09898519bb6bc5fcd277a2a44b
#
_cell.length_a   1.000
_cell.length_b   1.000
_cell.length_c   1.000
_cell.angle_alpha   90.00
_cell.angle_beta   90.00
_cell.angle_gamma   90.00
#
_symmetry.space_group_name_H-M   'P 1'
#
loop_
_entity.id
_entity.type
_entity.pdbx_description
1 polymer ?
#
loop_
_entity_poly.entity_id
_entity_poly.type
_entity_poly.pdbx_seq_one_letter_code
_entity_poly.pdbx_strand_id
1 'polypeptide(L)'
;MVKRFDIYLVNLDDEISTDAKNTRPCVVVSPDEMNDHVPHLLIAPISSASTTYPTRVPIELLNSKRQIILDQIHTVDGERLVKKIGELDAPARKATIDTLQEFFAG
;
A
#
# COMPACT_ATOMS: atom_id res chain seq x y z
N MET A 1 3.57 0.63 15.56
CA MET A 1 3.51 -0.73 14.98
C MET A 1 2.73 -0.69 13.67
N VAL A 2 3.30 -1.26 12.62
CA VAL A 2 2.68 -1.27 11.30
C VAL A 2 1.57 -2.31 11.26
N LYS A 3 0.42 -1.92 10.74
CA LYS A 3 -0.73 -2.81 10.61
C LYS A 3 -1.19 -2.93 9.17
N ARG A 4 -1.78 -4.07 8.83
CA ARG A 4 -2.39 -4.28 7.53
C ARG A 4 -3.39 -3.17 7.23
N PHE A 5 -3.35 -2.64 6.01
CA PHE A 5 -4.18 -1.55 5.50
C PHE A 5 -3.79 -0.16 6.01
N ASP A 6 -2.70 -0.03 6.76
CA ASP A 6 -2.13 1.28 7.02
C ASP A 6 -1.60 1.88 5.72
N ILE A 7 -1.71 3.19 5.59
CA ILE A 7 -1.17 3.95 4.45
C ILE A 7 0.05 4.73 4.93
N TYR A 8 1.19 4.49 4.26
CA TYR A 8 2.45 5.13 4.60
C TYR A 8 3.02 5.86 3.41
N LEU A 9 3.76 6.92 3.68
CA LEU A 9 4.73 7.44 2.72
C LEU A 9 5.94 6.53 2.78
N VAL A 10 6.34 5.98 1.64
CA VAL A 10 7.40 4.99 1.53
C VAL A 10 8.48 5.50 0.60
N ASN A 11 9.73 5.37 1.04
CA ASN A 11 10.88 5.69 0.21
C ASN A 11 11.16 4.50 -0.72
N LEU A 12 10.97 4.71 -2.01
CA LEU A 12 11.16 3.67 -3.04
C LEU A 12 12.47 3.86 -3.83
N ASP A 13 13.30 4.79 -3.42
CA ASP A 13 14.59 5.04 -4.07
C ASP A 13 15.60 3.94 -3.72
N ASP A 14 16.66 3.81 -4.53
CA ASP A 14 17.73 2.83 -4.31
C ASP A 14 18.43 3.06 -2.97
N GLU A 15 18.60 4.31 -2.56
CA GLU A 15 19.17 4.65 -1.27
C GLU A 15 18.07 5.04 -0.29
N ILE A 16 18.15 4.50 0.93
CA ILE A 16 17.19 4.83 1.97
C ILE A 16 17.43 6.27 2.42
N SER A 17 16.37 7.08 2.32
CA SER A 17 16.41 8.48 2.72
C SER A 17 15.14 8.81 3.50
N THR A 18 15.26 9.72 4.47
CA THR A 18 14.11 10.25 5.20
C THR A 18 13.50 11.48 4.51
N ASP A 19 14.02 11.85 3.33
CA ASP A 19 13.50 12.99 2.58
C ASP A 19 12.11 12.68 2.01
N ALA A 20 11.11 13.42 2.46
CA ALA A 20 9.73 13.25 2.03
C ALA A 20 9.51 13.49 0.54
N LYS A 21 10.43 14.19 -0.14
CA LYS A 21 10.33 14.46 -1.57
C LYS A 21 10.41 13.19 -2.42
N ASN A 22 11.09 12.16 -1.90
CA ASN A 22 11.31 10.91 -2.62
C ASN A 22 10.36 9.81 -2.17
N THR A 23 9.26 10.17 -1.47
CA THR A 23 8.31 9.19 -0.98
C THR A 23 7.09 9.08 -1.90
N ARG A 24 6.44 7.91 -1.82
CA ARG A 24 5.18 7.62 -2.52
C ARG A 24 4.19 7.03 -1.52
N PRO A 25 2.90 7.36 -1.61
CA PRO A 25 1.90 6.72 -0.76
C PRO A 25 1.71 5.26 -1.15
N CYS A 26 1.71 4.38 -0.17
CA CYS A 26 1.53 2.95 -0.37
C CYS A 26 0.66 2.38 0.74
N VAL A 27 -0.07 1.32 0.43
CA VAL A 27 -0.86 0.56 1.40
C VAL A 27 -0.10 -0.67 1.83
N VAL A 28 -0.05 -0.92 3.14
CA VAL A 28 0.50 -2.17 3.67
C VAL A 28 -0.54 -3.26 3.45
N VAL A 29 -0.20 -4.29 2.69
CA VAL A 29 -1.12 -5.40 2.38
C VAL A 29 -0.74 -6.69 3.09
N SER A 30 0.46 -6.78 3.65
CA SER A 30 0.89 -7.94 4.41
C SER A 30 0.14 -8.04 5.74
N PRO A 31 -0.18 -9.27 6.20
CA PRO A 31 -0.91 -9.45 7.45
C PRO A 31 -0.08 -9.05 8.68
N ASP A 32 -0.78 -8.75 9.77
CA ASP A 32 -0.14 -8.27 10.99
C ASP A 32 0.90 -9.26 11.55
N GLU A 33 0.65 -10.57 11.42
CA GLU A 33 1.60 -11.59 11.85
C GLU A 33 2.94 -11.45 11.13
N MET A 34 2.91 -11.17 9.82
CA MET A 34 4.12 -10.94 9.06
C MET A 34 4.78 -9.62 9.46
N ASN A 35 3.98 -8.57 9.64
CA ASN A 35 4.49 -7.23 9.96
C ASN A 35 5.20 -7.21 11.33
N ASP A 36 4.73 -8.03 12.27
CA ASP A 36 5.28 -8.08 13.64
C ASP A 36 6.54 -8.93 13.75
N HIS A 37 6.77 -9.86 12.82
CA HIS A 37 7.83 -10.87 12.96
C HIS A 37 8.90 -10.85 11.86
N VAL A 38 8.65 -10.14 10.77
CA VAL A 38 9.55 -10.11 9.62
C VAL A 38 9.96 -8.67 9.35
N PRO A 39 11.25 -8.39 9.01
CA PRO A 39 11.69 -7.03 8.74
C PRO A 39 11.17 -6.45 7.42
N HIS A 40 10.54 -7.26 6.58
CA HIS A 40 9.98 -6.82 5.31
C HIS A 40 8.45 -6.75 5.36
N LEU A 41 7.89 -5.90 4.50
CA LEU A 41 6.46 -5.72 4.35
C LEU A 41 6.09 -5.85 2.89
N LEU A 42 4.85 -6.32 2.63
CA LEU A 42 4.28 -6.23 1.30
C LEU A 42 3.48 -4.96 1.20
N ILE A 43 3.75 -4.17 0.18
CA ILE A 43 3.05 -2.91 -0.07
C ILE A 43 2.51 -2.86 -1.50
N ALA A 44 1.46 -2.05 -1.68
CA ALA A 44 0.91 -1.73 -2.99
C ALA A 44 0.91 -0.21 -3.15
N PRO A 45 1.45 0.33 -4.24
CA PRO A 45 1.48 1.77 -4.44
C PRO A 45 0.08 2.34 -4.67
N ILE A 46 -0.10 3.60 -4.29
CA ILE A 46 -1.30 4.37 -4.56
C ILE A 46 -0.97 5.39 -5.65
N SER A 47 -1.78 5.43 -6.69
CA SER A 47 -1.57 6.32 -7.84
C SER A 47 -2.78 7.20 -8.07
N SER A 48 -2.55 8.37 -8.66
CA SER A 48 -3.62 9.25 -9.13
C SER A 48 -4.09 8.91 -10.56
N ALA A 49 -3.54 7.86 -11.17
CA ALA A 49 -3.89 7.45 -12.54
C ALA A 49 -5.39 7.14 -12.64
N SER A 50 -6.00 7.57 -13.77
CA SER A 50 -7.43 7.42 -13.98
C SER A 50 -7.83 6.15 -14.72
N THR A 51 -6.86 5.37 -15.20
CA THR A 51 -7.12 4.13 -15.92
C THR A 51 -7.64 3.06 -14.96
N THR A 52 -8.80 2.49 -15.27
CA THR A 52 -9.43 1.48 -14.42
C THR A 52 -9.11 0.07 -14.91
N TYR A 53 -8.56 -0.75 -14.02
CA TYR A 53 -8.31 -2.18 -14.26
C TYR A 53 -8.92 -2.99 -13.12
N PRO A 54 -9.30 -4.27 -13.35
CA PRO A 54 -9.84 -5.12 -12.28
C PRO A 54 -8.90 -5.33 -11.10
N THR A 55 -7.58 -5.15 -11.31
CA THR A 55 -6.56 -5.33 -10.28
C THR A 55 -6.29 -4.07 -9.47
N ARG A 56 -7.08 -3.02 -9.68
CA ARG A 56 -6.90 -1.73 -9.01
C ARG A 56 -8.15 -1.35 -8.23
N VAL A 57 -7.94 -0.83 -7.03
CA VAL A 57 -9.03 -0.49 -6.11
C VAL A 57 -9.13 1.03 -6.00
N PRO A 58 -10.28 1.63 -6.38
CA PRO A 58 -10.47 3.07 -6.22
C PRO A 58 -10.64 3.42 -4.74
N ILE A 59 -9.99 4.50 -4.32
CA ILE A 59 -10.09 5.03 -2.95
C ILE A 59 -10.08 6.55 -2.97
N GLU A 60 -10.42 7.17 -1.85
CA GLU A 60 -10.13 8.58 -1.59
C GLU A 60 -9.00 8.67 -0.59
N LEU A 61 -8.02 9.54 -0.86
CA LEU A 61 -6.90 9.80 0.03
C LEU A 61 -6.68 11.31 0.06
N LEU A 62 -6.78 11.91 1.26
CA LEU A 62 -6.58 13.34 1.45
C LEU A 62 -7.45 14.17 0.48
N ASN A 63 -8.72 13.80 0.37
CA ASN A 63 -9.74 14.44 -0.49
C ASN A 63 -9.46 14.33 -2.00
N SER A 64 -8.59 13.41 -2.42
CA SER A 64 -8.30 13.15 -3.83
C SER A 64 -8.68 11.73 -4.20
N LYS A 65 -9.23 11.55 -5.40
CA LYS A 65 -9.53 10.22 -5.94
C LYS A 65 -8.23 9.58 -6.41
N ARG A 66 -7.97 8.36 -5.94
CA ARG A 66 -6.76 7.60 -6.23
C ARG A 66 -7.08 6.14 -6.40
N GLN A 67 -6.09 5.34 -6.75
CA GLN A 67 -6.22 3.90 -6.92
C GLN A 67 -5.09 3.17 -6.22
N ILE A 68 -5.42 2.05 -5.59
CA ILE A 68 -4.41 1.11 -5.10
C ILE A 68 -4.03 0.21 -6.26
N ILE A 69 -2.75 0.15 -6.59
CA ILE A 69 -2.24 -0.62 -7.73
C ILE A 69 -1.81 -2.00 -7.24
N LEU A 70 -2.75 -2.91 -7.11
CA LEU A 70 -2.48 -4.24 -6.56
C LEU A 70 -1.64 -5.12 -7.50
N ASP A 71 -1.62 -4.80 -8.78
CA ASP A 71 -0.76 -5.50 -9.73
C ASP A 71 0.72 -5.09 -9.62
N GLN A 72 1.04 -4.14 -8.75
CA GLN A 72 2.41 -3.72 -8.48
C GLN A 72 2.82 -3.96 -7.02
N ILE A 73 2.25 -4.98 -6.39
CA ILE A 73 2.66 -5.40 -5.04
C ILE A 73 4.13 -5.79 -5.05
N HIS A 74 4.87 -5.32 -4.04
CA HIS A 74 6.25 -5.71 -3.86
C HIS A 74 6.66 -5.63 -2.40
N THR A 75 7.81 -6.20 -2.10
CA THR A 75 8.36 -6.25 -0.74
C THR A 75 9.29 -5.06 -0.52
N VAL A 76 9.19 -4.45 0.65
CA VAL A 76 10.14 -3.40 1.08
C VAL A 76 10.56 -3.65 2.52
N ASP A 77 11.75 -3.17 2.87
CA ASP A 77 12.19 -3.14 4.27
C ASP A 77 11.38 -2.12 5.07
N GLY A 78 11.11 -2.44 6.34
CA GLY A 78 10.37 -1.53 7.20
C GLY A 78 11.03 -0.15 7.38
N GLU A 79 12.35 -0.08 7.19
CA GLU A 79 13.10 1.19 7.23
C GLU A 79 12.67 2.18 6.16
N ARG A 80 12.04 1.70 5.08
CA ARG A 80 11.58 2.55 3.99
C ARG A 80 10.27 3.26 4.30
N LEU A 81 9.59 2.90 5.37
CA LEU A 81 8.37 3.56 5.80
C LEU A 81 8.72 4.86 6.53
N VAL A 82 8.35 6.00 5.95
CA VAL A 82 8.73 7.31 6.47
C VAL A 82 7.67 7.85 7.44
N LYS A 83 6.40 7.80 7.04
CA LYS A 83 5.32 8.39 7.84
C LYS A 83 3.98 7.73 7.53
N LYS A 84 3.24 7.38 8.57
CA LYS A 84 1.86 6.93 8.41
C LYS A 84 0.97 8.14 8.11
N ILE A 85 0.18 8.07 7.05
CA ILE A 85 -0.70 9.17 6.63
C ILE A 85 -2.18 8.80 6.66
N GLY A 86 -2.52 7.56 6.98
CA GLY A 86 -3.90 7.12 7.08
C GLY A 86 -4.04 5.62 7.15
N GLU A 87 -5.27 5.17 6.97
CA GLU A 87 -5.63 3.75 6.89
C GLU A 87 -6.83 3.60 5.97
N LEU A 88 -6.98 2.43 5.36
CA LEU A 88 -8.14 2.17 4.53
C LEU A 88 -9.39 2.05 5.40
N ASP A 89 -10.50 2.58 4.90
CA ASP A 89 -11.81 2.37 5.52
C ASP A 89 -12.32 0.95 5.24
N ALA A 90 -13.43 0.58 5.87
CA ALA A 90 -13.97 -0.79 5.76
C ALA A 90 -14.31 -1.19 4.32
N PRO A 91 -14.99 -0.34 3.50
CA PRO A 91 -15.25 -0.69 2.12
C PRO A 91 -13.98 -0.91 1.28
N ALA A 92 -12.97 -0.07 1.48
CA ALA A 92 -11.70 -0.19 0.76
C ALA A 92 -10.94 -1.45 1.18
N ARG A 93 -10.97 -1.80 2.47
CA ARG A 93 -10.36 -3.04 2.97
C ARG A 93 -10.99 -4.26 2.31
N LYS A 94 -12.32 -4.29 2.27
CA LYS A 94 -13.05 -5.41 1.64
C LYS A 94 -12.72 -5.52 0.16
N ALA A 95 -12.74 -4.41 -0.56
CA ALA A 95 -12.43 -4.39 -1.98
C ALA A 95 -11.01 -4.86 -2.25
N THR A 96 -10.07 -4.48 -1.39
CA THR A 96 -8.66 -4.89 -1.51
C THR A 96 -8.52 -6.40 -1.30
N ILE A 97 -9.14 -6.94 -0.26
CA ILE A 97 -9.09 -8.38 0.02
C ILE A 97 -9.74 -9.18 -1.12
N ASP A 98 -10.92 -8.75 -1.57
CA ASP A 98 -11.63 -9.43 -2.65
C ASP A 98 -10.80 -9.44 -3.94
N THR A 99 -10.15 -8.33 -4.26
CA THR A 99 -9.28 -8.24 -5.44
C THR A 99 -8.07 -9.15 -5.32
N LEU A 100 -7.43 -9.17 -4.15
CA LEU A 100 -6.28 -10.06 -3.92
C LEU A 100 -6.66 -11.53 -3.99
N GLN A 101 -7.82 -11.90 -3.46
CA GLN A 101 -8.31 -13.27 -3.54
C GLN A 101 -8.54 -13.69 -5.00
N GLU A 102 -9.15 -12.84 -5.78
CA GLU A 102 -9.39 -13.10 -7.20
C GLU A 102 -8.08 -13.20 -7.98
N PHE A 103 -7.11 -12.37 -7.63
CA PHE A 103 -5.77 -12.34 -8.23
C PHE A 103 -5.08 -13.71 -8.13
N PHE A 104 -5.23 -14.38 -6.98
CA PHE A 104 -4.56 -15.63 -6.68
C PHE A 104 -5.47 -16.86 -6.78
N ALA A 105 -6.73 -16.68 -7.09
CA ALA A 105 -7.68 -17.79 -7.19
C ALA A 105 -7.54 -18.60 -8.49
N GLY A 106 -6.77 -18.07 -9.42
CA GLY A 106 -6.39 -18.69 -10.67
C GLY A 106 -7.26 -19.72 -11.19
#